data_018cb1d827cf2dab675b074612833b6d
#
_entry.id   018cb1d827cf2dab675b074612833b6d
#
_cell.length_a   1.000
_cell.length_b   1.000
_cell.length_c   1.000
_cell.angle_alpha   90.00
_cell.angle_beta   90.00
_cell.angle_gamma   90.00
#
_symmetry.space_group_name_H-M   'P 1'
#
loop_
_entity.id
_entity.type
_entity.pdbx_description
1 polymer ?
#
loop_
_entity_poly.entity_id
_entity_poly.type
_entity_poly.pdbx_seq_one_letter_code
_entity_poly.pdbx_strand_id
1 'polypeptide(L)'
;FKQDFLLDLQSVFDNLVDITEPICQDIDGNLASMLLFDTSGIEAYVAENNPKYANRIIKQIKSYAKAHNLDDSFDPYKAAYASMPASAAANHEVKQQYVNGHFCYAYKFGIMTNGLGIVRSIDFYNKDYLDSHPDIIVEKKSKSPDEDKSLADSKALIPTLKDFKKRHPIINPEIFLGD
;
A
#
# COMPACT_ATOMS: atom_id res chain seq x y z
N PHE A 1 0.47 -1.24 -20.70
CA PHE A 1 1.75 -0.53 -20.60
C PHE A 1 2.86 -1.54 -20.84
N LYS A 2 3.83 -1.18 -21.70
CA LYS A 2 5.00 -2.02 -21.91
C LYS A 2 5.91 -1.87 -20.67
N GLN A 3 6.50 -2.97 -20.24
CA GLN A 3 7.41 -3.00 -19.09
C GLN A 3 8.58 -2.01 -19.25
N ASP A 4 9.08 -1.86 -20.48
CA ASP A 4 10.12 -0.87 -20.82
C ASP A 4 9.74 0.56 -20.44
N PHE A 5 8.48 0.95 -20.66
CA PHE A 5 8.00 2.29 -20.33
C PHE A 5 7.99 2.56 -18.81
N LEU A 6 7.68 1.55 -17.99
CA LEU A 6 7.73 1.69 -16.54
C LEU A 6 9.16 1.84 -16.02
N LEU A 7 10.10 1.12 -16.63
CA LEU A 7 11.54 1.27 -16.30
C LEU A 7 12.05 2.66 -16.70
N ASP A 8 11.63 3.20 -17.83
CA ASP A 8 11.98 4.55 -18.26
C ASP A 8 11.42 5.60 -17.29
N LEU A 9 10.16 5.46 -16.86
CA LEU A 9 9.56 6.35 -15.87
C LEU A 9 10.28 6.29 -14.52
N GLN A 10 10.65 5.09 -14.06
CA GLN A 10 11.42 4.94 -12.82
C GLN A 10 12.78 5.63 -12.93
N SER A 11 13.48 5.46 -14.06
CA SER A 11 14.76 6.11 -14.32
C SER A 11 14.64 7.65 -14.33
N VAL A 12 13.58 8.19 -14.93
CA VAL A 12 13.32 9.64 -14.90
C VAL A 12 13.07 10.12 -13.48
N PHE A 13 12.27 9.39 -12.71
CA PHE A 13 11.99 9.72 -11.31
C PHE A 13 13.25 9.68 -10.46
N ASP A 14 14.06 8.63 -10.56
CA ASP A 14 15.32 8.49 -9.82
C ASP A 14 16.30 9.64 -10.17
N ASN A 15 16.40 10.01 -11.43
CA ASN A 15 17.21 11.18 -11.84
C ASN A 15 16.69 12.49 -11.23
N LEU A 16 15.37 12.69 -11.17
CA LEU A 16 14.78 13.88 -10.53
C LEU A 16 15.08 13.91 -9.03
N VAL A 17 15.06 12.76 -8.37
CA VAL A 17 15.44 12.64 -6.96
C VAL A 17 16.88 13.08 -6.76
N ASP A 18 17.83 12.59 -7.56
CA ASP A 18 19.24 12.92 -7.44
C ASP A 18 19.53 14.40 -7.78
N ILE A 19 18.92 14.96 -8.84
CA ILE A 19 19.09 16.35 -9.23
C ILE A 19 18.53 17.32 -8.18
N THR A 20 17.43 16.95 -7.52
CA THR A 20 16.79 17.79 -6.52
C THR A 20 17.43 17.69 -5.13
N GLU A 21 18.27 16.70 -4.88
CA GLU A 21 18.92 16.54 -3.58
C GLU A 21 19.74 17.76 -3.14
N PRO A 22 20.64 18.34 -3.95
CA PRO A 22 21.36 19.55 -3.55
C PRO A 22 20.44 20.72 -3.22
N ILE A 23 19.33 20.86 -3.95
CA ILE A 23 18.35 21.92 -3.71
C ILE A 23 17.67 21.71 -2.34
N CYS A 24 17.31 20.47 -2.01
CA CYS A 24 16.74 20.15 -0.71
C CYS A 24 17.72 20.46 0.43
N GLN A 25 19.00 20.15 0.24
CA GLN A 25 20.06 20.42 1.22
C GLN A 25 20.28 21.94 1.40
N ASP A 26 20.18 22.72 0.34
CA ASP A 26 20.31 24.19 0.40
C ASP A 26 19.10 24.84 1.11
N ILE A 27 17.90 24.25 1.01
CA ILE A 27 16.69 24.75 1.70
C ILE A 27 16.79 24.50 3.20
N ASP A 28 17.00 23.26 3.60
CA ASP A 28 17.20 22.84 5.00
C ASP A 28 17.87 21.46 5.04
N GLY A 29 19.16 21.44 5.31
CA GLY A 29 19.97 20.21 5.33
C GLY A 29 19.49 19.20 6.40
N ASN A 30 18.99 19.67 7.54
CA ASN A 30 18.46 18.77 8.58
C ASN A 30 17.20 18.06 8.10
N LEU A 31 16.25 18.80 7.53
CA LEU A 31 15.01 18.22 6.99
C LEU A 31 15.30 17.38 5.74
N ALA A 32 16.23 17.78 4.88
CA ALA A 32 16.63 17.00 3.71
C ALA A 32 17.25 15.65 4.10
N SER A 33 18.00 15.61 5.21
CA SER A 33 18.64 14.39 5.75
C SER A 33 17.70 13.47 6.54
N MET A 34 16.43 13.81 6.66
CA MET A 34 15.41 12.93 7.22
C MET A 34 14.76 12.09 6.11
N LEU A 35 14.42 10.84 6.41
CA LEU A 35 13.51 10.02 5.61
C LEU A 35 12.33 9.58 6.46
N LEU A 36 11.14 9.83 5.94
CA LEU A 36 9.87 9.37 6.49
C LEU A 36 9.33 8.27 5.58
N PHE A 37 8.93 7.16 6.16
CA PHE A 37 8.36 6.02 5.43
C PHE A 37 6.96 5.72 5.93
N ASP A 38 6.06 5.49 4.99
CA ASP A 38 4.72 5.00 5.26
C ASP A 38 4.26 4.10 4.11
N THR A 39 3.28 3.24 4.38
CA THR A 39 2.61 2.46 3.34
C THR A 39 1.17 2.89 3.18
N SER A 40 0.68 2.83 1.96
CA SER A 40 -0.70 3.19 1.64
C SER A 40 -1.25 2.32 0.51
N GLY A 41 -2.49 2.58 0.12
CA GLY A 41 -3.15 1.94 -1.01
C GLY A 41 -3.66 2.95 -2.02
N ILE A 42 -3.49 2.65 -3.29
CA ILE A 42 -4.16 3.38 -4.36
C ILE A 42 -5.38 2.55 -4.79
N GLU A 43 -6.57 3.10 -4.56
CA GLU A 43 -7.82 2.45 -4.95
C GLU A 43 -7.84 2.17 -6.45
N ALA A 44 -8.08 0.91 -6.80
CA ALA A 44 -8.07 0.47 -8.18
C ALA A 44 -9.46 0.60 -8.83
N TYR A 45 -9.47 0.85 -10.13
CA TYR A 45 -10.70 0.85 -10.91
C TYR A 45 -11.09 -0.59 -11.27
N VAL A 46 -11.76 -1.25 -10.32
CA VAL A 46 -12.24 -2.63 -10.43
C VAL A 46 -13.71 -2.74 -10.07
N ALA A 47 -14.36 -3.82 -10.51
CA ALA A 47 -15.80 -4.02 -10.29
C ALA A 47 -16.16 -4.09 -8.79
N GLU A 48 -15.28 -4.64 -7.98
CA GLU A 48 -15.44 -4.80 -6.54
C GLU A 48 -15.49 -3.46 -5.80
N ASN A 49 -14.85 -2.43 -6.31
CA ASN A 49 -14.91 -1.05 -5.77
C ASN A 49 -16.19 -0.31 -6.18
N ASN A 50 -17.01 -0.89 -7.06
CA ASN A 50 -18.28 -0.28 -7.40
C ASN A 50 -19.24 -0.37 -6.20
N PRO A 51 -19.81 0.77 -5.72
CA PRO A 51 -20.73 0.77 -4.58
C PRO A 51 -21.94 -0.20 -4.76
N LYS A 52 -22.37 -0.44 -6.00
CA LYS A 52 -23.46 -1.40 -6.26
C LYS A 52 -23.06 -2.84 -5.96
N TYR A 53 -21.78 -3.19 -6.13
CA TYR A 53 -21.25 -4.52 -5.83
C TYR A 53 -21.33 -4.80 -4.33
N ALA A 54 -20.71 -3.94 -3.51
CA ALA A 54 -20.71 -4.06 -2.07
C ALA A 54 -22.13 -4.00 -1.48
N ASN A 55 -22.94 -3.03 -1.91
CA ASN A 55 -24.32 -2.87 -1.43
C ASN A 55 -25.21 -4.07 -1.71
N ARG A 56 -25.00 -4.79 -2.82
CA ARG A 56 -25.74 -6.04 -3.09
C ARG A 56 -25.44 -7.09 -2.03
N ILE A 57 -24.18 -7.29 -1.69
CA ILE A 57 -23.74 -8.27 -0.69
C ILE A 57 -24.23 -7.87 0.71
N ILE A 58 -24.07 -6.59 1.08
CA ILE A 58 -24.55 -6.06 2.36
C ILE A 58 -26.06 -6.28 2.52
N LYS A 59 -26.86 -6.05 1.48
CA LYS A 59 -28.31 -6.30 1.51
C LYS A 59 -28.64 -7.78 1.72
N GLN A 60 -27.93 -8.69 1.08
CA GLN A 60 -28.09 -10.13 1.25
C GLN A 60 -27.77 -10.55 2.69
N ILE A 61 -26.65 -10.08 3.24
CA ILE A 61 -26.23 -10.37 4.62
C ILE A 61 -27.25 -9.81 5.64
N LYS A 62 -27.72 -8.57 5.45
CA LYS A 62 -28.78 -7.99 6.30
C LYS A 62 -30.09 -8.80 6.26
N SER A 63 -30.47 -9.25 5.08
CA SER A 63 -31.66 -10.10 4.92
C SER A 63 -31.48 -11.45 5.62
N TYR A 64 -30.30 -12.05 5.50
CA TYR A 64 -29.96 -13.29 6.20
C TYR A 64 -30.00 -13.11 7.72
N ALA A 65 -29.35 -12.06 8.25
CA ALA A 65 -29.31 -11.75 9.66
C ALA A 65 -30.74 -11.61 10.25
N LYS A 66 -31.61 -10.88 9.54
CA LYS A 66 -33.03 -10.72 9.91
C LYS A 66 -33.81 -12.06 9.91
N ALA A 67 -33.61 -12.88 8.88
CA ALA A 67 -34.30 -14.16 8.76
C ALA A 67 -33.88 -15.17 9.85
N HIS A 68 -32.67 -15.05 10.39
CA HIS A 68 -32.14 -15.95 11.42
C HIS A 68 -32.12 -15.32 12.83
N ASN A 69 -32.74 -14.14 12.99
CA ASN A 69 -32.82 -13.42 14.27
C ASN A 69 -31.44 -13.29 14.95
N LEU A 70 -30.41 -12.93 14.16
CA LEU A 70 -29.07 -12.67 14.72
C LEU A 70 -29.15 -11.46 15.65
N ASP A 71 -28.38 -11.51 16.74
CA ASP A 71 -28.39 -10.46 17.75
C ASP A 71 -27.68 -9.18 17.29
N ASP A 72 -27.76 -8.13 18.09
CA ASP A 72 -27.17 -6.81 17.78
C ASP A 72 -25.64 -6.81 17.75
N SER A 73 -24.98 -7.89 18.20
CA SER A 73 -23.53 -8.04 18.09
C SER A 73 -23.06 -8.40 16.68
N PHE A 74 -23.99 -8.86 15.83
CA PHE A 74 -23.69 -9.22 14.45
C PHE A 74 -23.54 -7.98 13.56
N ASP A 75 -22.34 -7.73 13.06
CA ASP A 75 -22.05 -6.64 12.11
C ASP A 75 -22.21 -7.13 10.66
N PRO A 76 -23.30 -6.75 9.96
CA PRO A 76 -23.53 -7.17 8.58
C PRO A 76 -22.53 -6.56 7.59
N TYR A 77 -21.93 -5.43 7.91
CA TYR A 77 -20.90 -4.82 7.05
C TYR A 77 -19.61 -5.61 7.12
N LYS A 78 -19.14 -5.89 8.33
CA LYS A 78 -17.96 -6.73 8.54
C LYS A 78 -18.12 -8.12 7.92
N ALA A 79 -19.28 -8.74 8.08
CA ALA A 79 -19.58 -10.03 7.47
C ALA A 79 -19.62 -9.95 5.93
N ALA A 80 -20.13 -8.86 5.35
CA ALA A 80 -20.15 -8.66 3.91
C ALA A 80 -18.72 -8.56 3.35
N TYR A 81 -17.88 -7.72 3.92
CA TYR A 81 -16.49 -7.60 3.48
C TYR A 81 -15.70 -8.90 3.69
N ALA A 82 -15.92 -9.62 4.78
CA ALA A 82 -15.30 -10.94 5.00
C ALA A 82 -15.74 -12.00 3.97
N SER A 83 -16.91 -11.85 3.37
CA SER A 83 -17.42 -12.74 2.32
C SER A 83 -16.96 -12.38 0.90
N MET A 84 -16.40 -11.19 0.72
CA MET A 84 -15.86 -10.75 -0.56
C MET A 84 -14.53 -11.46 -0.90
N PRO A 85 -14.14 -11.55 -2.19
CA PRO A 85 -12.84 -12.10 -2.57
C PRO A 85 -11.70 -11.31 -1.95
N ALA A 86 -10.60 -11.98 -1.60
CA ALA A 86 -9.41 -11.32 -1.06
C ALA A 86 -8.69 -10.42 -2.10
N SER A 87 -8.91 -10.69 -3.40
CA SER A 87 -8.37 -9.91 -4.51
C SER A 87 -9.42 -9.69 -5.58
N ALA A 88 -9.25 -8.65 -6.39
CA ALA A 88 -10.14 -8.38 -7.51
C ALA A 88 -10.03 -9.46 -8.60
N ALA A 89 -11.18 -9.81 -9.20
CA ALA A 89 -11.25 -10.86 -10.23
C ALA A 89 -10.48 -10.46 -11.50
N ALA A 90 -10.47 -9.18 -11.84
CA ALA A 90 -9.78 -8.66 -13.02
C ALA A 90 -8.26 -8.55 -12.85
N ASN A 91 -7.79 -8.42 -11.59
CA ASN A 91 -6.36 -8.30 -11.29
C ASN A 91 -6.09 -8.78 -9.86
N HIS A 92 -5.42 -9.90 -9.71
CA HIS A 92 -5.13 -10.52 -8.41
C HIS A 92 -4.08 -9.78 -7.57
N GLU A 93 -3.36 -8.81 -8.12
CA GLU A 93 -2.48 -7.92 -7.37
C GLU A 93 -3.25 -6.85 -6.59
N VAL A 94 -4.46 -6.54 -7.04
CA VAL A 94 -5.38 -5.62 -6.39
C VAL A 94 -6.10 -6.37 -5.27
N LYS A 95 -5.73 -6.07 -4.03
CA LYS A 95 -6.23 -6.76 -2.84
C LYS A 95 -7.18 -5.89 -2.03
N GLN A 96 -8.04 -6.56 -1.28
CA GLN A 96 -8.88 -5.87 -0.31
C GLN A 96 -8.02 -5.28 0.81
N GLN A 97 -8.18 -4.00 1.05
CA GLN A 97 -7.42 -3.22 2.04
C GLN A 97 -8.34 -2.22 2.73
N TYR A 98 -7.90 -1.75 3.90
CA TYR A 98 -8.51 -0.61 4.58
C TYR A 98 -7.66 0.63 4.29
N VAL A 99 -8.20 1.56 3.51
CA VAL A 99 -7.50 2.77 3.06
C VAL A 99 -8.36 3.98 3.37
N ASN A 100 -7.79 5.01 4.00
CA ASN A 100 -8.48 6.27 4.30
C ASN A 100 -9.85 6.11 4.99
N GLY A 101 -9.96 5.15 5.90
CA GLY A 101 -11.18 4.96 6.69
C GLY A 101 -12.26 4.08 6.05
N HIS A 102 -12.00 3.45 4.91
CA HIS A 102 -12.96 2.53 4.26
C HIS A 102 -12.28 1.31 3.63
N PHE A 103 -13.06 0.25 3.44
CA PHE A 103 -12.60 -0.92 2.69
C PHE A 103 -12.67 -0.66 1.19
N CYS A 104 -11.58 -0.96 0.49
CA CYS A 104 -11.51 -0.94 -0.95
C CYS A 104 -10.52 -1.98 -1.48
N TYR A 105 -10.55 -2.19 -2.77
CA TYR A 105 -9.56 -2.98 -3.50
C TYR A 105 -8.51 -2.04 -4.06
N ALA A 106 -7.27 -2.20 -3.62
CA ALA A 106 -6.20 -1.24 -3.87
C ALA A 106 -4.88 -1.93 -4.21
N TYR A 107 -4.00 -1.19 -4.90
CA TYR A 107 -2.59 -1.53 -5.00
C TYR A 107 -1.89 -1.01 -3.75
N LYS A 108 -1.13 -1.86 -3.08
CA LYS A 108 -0.31 -1.45 -1.93
C LYS A 108 1.03 -0.91 -2.42
N PHE A 109 1.47 0.18 -1.81
CA PHE A 109 2.76 0.79 -2.10
C PHE A 109 3.39 1.37 -0.83
N GLY A 110 4.70 1.48 -0.84
CA GLY A 110 5.47 2.25 0.14
C GLY A 110 5.92 3.57 -0.46
N ILE A 111 5.94 4.61 0.34
CA ILE A 111 6.42 5.93 -0.03
C ILE A 111 7.48 6.40 0.97
N MET A 112 8.56 6.96 0.45
CA MET A 112 9.53 7.70 1.25
C MET A 112 9.49 9.17 0.87
N THR A 113 9.45 10.04 1.88
CA THR A 113 9.62 11.48 1.72
C THR A 113 10.79 11.95 2.57
N ASN A 114 11.41 13.07 2.20
CA ASN A 114 12.28 13.76 3.15
C ASN A 114 11.46 14.61 4.13
N GLY A 115 12.12 15.21 5.12
CA GLY A 115 11.47 16.08 6.11
C GLY A 115 10.84 17.35 5.54
N LEU A 116 11.18 17.73 4.30
CA LEU A 116 10.51 18.81 3.55
C LEU A 116 9.20 18.35 2.90
N GLY A 117 8.83 17.05 3.01
CA GLY A 117 7.65 16.47 2.40
C GLY A 117 7.81 16.15 0.90
N ILE A 118 9.04 16.16 0.39
CA ILE A 118 9.33 15.83 -1.02
C ILE A 118 9.50 14.33 -1.16
N VAL A 119 8.79 13.73 -2.11
CA VAL A 119 8.85 12.29 -2.39
C VAL A 119 10.24 11.94 -2.91
N ARG A 120 10.85 10.90 -2.29
CA ARG A 120 12.18 10.39 -2.62
C ARG A 120 12.16 8.97 -3.16
N SER A 121 11.14 8.16 -2.80
CA SER A 121 10.92 6.83 -3.35
C SER A 121 9.45 6.48 -3.35
N ILE A 122 9.02 5.70 -4.35
CA ILE A 122 7.72 5.03 -4.41
C ILE A 122 7.98 3.60 -4.87
N ASP A 123 7.58 2.63 -4.06
CA ASP A 123 7.78 1.21 -4.36
C ASP A 123 6.42 0.49 -4.32
N PHE A 124 5.97 -0.03 -5.47
CA PHE A 124 4.76 -0.82 -5.55
C PHE A 124 5.04 -2.26 -5.12
N TYR A 125 4.29 -2.75 -4.16
CA TYR A 125 4.41 -4.13 -3.67
C TYR A 125 3.61 -5.09 -4.55
N ASN A 126 3.97 -5.10 -5.83
CA ASN A 126 3.45 -6.04 -6.81
C ASN A 126 4.08 -7.44 -6.63
N LYS A 127 3.66 -8.38 -7.46
CA LYS A 127 4.16 -9.76 -7.39
C LYS A 127 5.68 -9.84 -7.56
N ASP A 128 6.24 -9.10 -8.51
CA ASP A 128 7.69 -9.14 -8.80
C ASP A 128 8.50 -8.61 -7.61
N TYR A 129 8.01 -7.54 -6.95
CA TYR A 129 8.63 -7.03 -5.73
C TYR A 129 8.56 -8.05 -4.59
N LEU A 130 7.41 -8.67 -4.36
CA LEU A 130 7.22 -9.67 -3.30
C LEU A 130 8.04 -10.94 -3.56
N ASP A 131 8.14 -11.39 -4.80
CA ASP A 131 8.94 -12.55 -5.18
C ASP A 131 10.44 -12.30 -4.95
N SER A 132 10.91 -11.06 -5.11
CA SER A 132 12.29 -10.65 -4.82
C SER A 132 12.58 -10.40 -3.34
N HIS A 133 11.54 -10.21 -2.52
CA HIS A 133 11.63 -9.93 -1.08
C HIS A 133 10.72 -10.86 -0.26
N PRO A 134 10.95 -12.18 -0.26
CA PRO A 134 10.05 -13.12 0.42
C PRO A 134 9.97 -12.91 1.93
N ASP A 135 10.99 -12.29 2.54
CA ASP A 135 11.05 -12.05 3.99
C ASP A 135 10.04 -11.04 4.51
N ILE A 136 9.47 -10.22 3.61
CA ILE A 136 8.46 -9.23 3.99
C ILE A 136 7.04 -9.80 4.05
N ILE A 137 6.81 -10.96 3.44
CA ILE A 137 5.50 -11.61 3.45
C ILE A 137 5.24 -12.19 4.84
N VAL A 138 4.09 -11.87 5.41
CA VAL A 138 3.65 -12.38 6.71
C VAL A 138 2.43 -13.26 6.53
N GLU A 139 2.43 -14.43 7.16
CA GLU A 139 1.24 -15.27 7.20
C GLU A 139 0.08 -14.53 7.88
N LYS A 140 -1.07 -14.55 7.23
CA LYS A 140 -2.28 -13.91 7.75
C LYS A 140 -2.74 -14.66 9.01
N LYS A 141 -2.60 -14.04 10.18
CA LYS A 141 -2.98 -14.62 11.47
C LYS A 141 -4.49 -14.58 11.75
N SER A 142 -5.25 -13.81 10.99
CA SER A 142 -6.67 -13.58 11.20
C SER A 142 -7.43 -13.60 9.87
N LYS A 143 -8.68 -14.06 9.90
CA LYS A 143 -9.60 -13.98 8.76
C LYS A 143 -10.24 -12.60 8.63
N SER A 144 -9.84 -11.63 9.46
CA SER A 144 -10.38 -10.28 9.40
C SER A 144 -9.92 -9.58 8.14
N PRO A 145 -10.83 -9.00 7.34
CA PRO A 145 -10.45 -8.20 6.17
C PRO A 145 -9.74 -6.90 6.54
N ASP A 146 -9.88 -6.42 7.81
CA ASP A 146 -9.23 -5.22 8.33
C ASP A 146 -7.70 -5.37 8.40
N GLU A 147 -7.21 -6.59 8.26
CA GLU A 147 -5.81 -6.91 8.42
C GLU A 147 -5.33 -7.65 7.16
N ASP A 148 -5.07 -6.93 6.07
CA ASP A 148 -4.19 -7.49 5.05
C ASP A 148 -2.75 -7.47 5.57
N LYS A 149 -2.44 -8.45 6.41
CA LYS A 149 -1.10 -8.68 6.96
C LYS A 149 -0.19 -9.46 6.01
N SER A 150 -0.58 -9.60 4.74
CA SER A 150 0.29 -10.22 3.74
C SER A 150 1.60 -9.44 3.56
N LEU A 151 1.60 -8.14 3.94
CA LEU A 151 2.78 -7.30 3.98
C LEU A 151 2.76 -6.46 5.26
N ALA A 152 3.67 -6.73 6.18
CA ALA A 152 3.87 -5.90 7.36
C ALA A 152 4.71 -4.67 7.00
N ASP A 153 4.21 -3.48 7.30
CA ASP A 153 4.87 -2.20 7.00
C ASP A 153 6.27 -2.13 7.61
N SER A 154 6.40 -2.57 8.87
CA SER A 154 7.70 -2.67 9.56
C SER A 154 8.69 -3.63 8.89
N LYS A 155 8.23 -4.63 8.15
CA LYS A 155 9.10 -5.54 7.38
C LYS A 155 9.46 -4.99 6.01
N ALA A 156 8.57 -4.22 5.40
CA ALA A 156 8.82 -3.58 4.11
C ALA A 156 9.87 -2.47 4.19
N LEU A 157 9.98 -1.81 5.34
CA LEU A 157 10.89 -0.69 5.57
C LEU A 157 12.34 -1.00 5.17
N ILE A 158 12.91 -2.08 5.69
CA ILE A 158 14.33 -2.40 5.50
C ILE A 158 14.66 -2.72 4.03
N PRO A 159 13.91 -3.58 3.31
CA PRO A 159 14.11 -3.80 1.88
C PRO A 159 13.98 -2.51 1.07
N THR A 160 12.91 -1.74 1.28
CA THR A 160 12.68 -0.48 0.58
C THR A 160 13.84 0.52 0.80
N LEU A 161 14.34 0.63 2.03
CA LEU A 161 15.50 1.47 2.33
C LEU A 161 16.78 0.98 1.64
N LYS A 162 17.01 -0.33 1.58
CA LYS A 162 18.16 -0.90 0.87
C LYS A 162 18.09 -0.61 -0.62
N ASP A 163 16.92 -0.76 -1.22
CA ASP A 163 16.72 -0.47 -2.65
C ASP A 163 16.85 1.03 -2.94
N PHE A 164 16.33 1.88 -2.06
CA PHE A 164 16.54 3.32 -2.13
C PHE A 164 18.03 3.69 -2.11
N LYS A 165 18.78 3.20 -1.13
CA LYS A 165 20.24 3.48 -1.05
C LYS A 165 21.02 2.94 -2.23
N LYS A 166 20.59 1.85 -2.84
CA LYS A 166 21.22 1.31 -4.06
C LYS A 166 20.97 2.20 -5.27
N ARG A 167 19.76 2.75 -5.40
CA ARG A 167 19.38 3.67 -6.50
C ARG A 167 19.98 5.06 -6.31
N HIS A 168 20.09 5.53 -5.07
CA HIS A 168 20.53 6.88 -4.70
C HIS A 168 21.75 6.84 -3.76
N PRO A 169 22.92 6.39 -4.22
CA PRO A 169 24.09 6.21 -3.37
C PRO A 169 24.65 7.53 -2.79
N ILE A 170 24.34 8.66 -3.42
CA ILE A 170 24.77 9.99 -2.97
C ILE A 170 23.92 10.54 -1.81
N ILE A 171 22.70 10.03 -1.62
CA ILE A 171 21.78 10.47 -0.56
C ILE A 171 22.09 9.69 0.71
N ASN A 172 22.46 10.41 1.77
CA ASN A 172 22.82 9.84 3.06
C ASN A 172 21.86 10.36 4.15
N PRO A 173 20.73 9.70 4.38
CA PRO A 173 19.84 10.10 5.45
C PRO A 173 20.47 9.83 6.82
N GLU A 174 20.31 10.77 7.75
CA GLU A 174 20.79 10.69 9.13
C GLU A 174 19.69 10.27 10.10
N ILE A 175 18.46 10.61 9.78
CA ILE A 175 17.28 10.34 10.62
C ILE A 175 16.26 9.55 9.80
N PHE A 176 15.71 8.52 10.44
CA PHE A 176 14.68 7.68 9.87
C PHE A 176 13.44 7.71 10.75
N LEU A 177 12.27 8.00 10.18
CA LEU A 177 10.98 8.00 10.86
C LEU A 177 10.02 7.05 10.12
N GLY A 178 9.38 6.17 10.87
CA GLY A 178 8.37 5.23 10.37
C GLY A 178 7.48 4.80 11.53
N ASP A 179 6.26 4.35 11.22
CA ASP A 179 5.30 3.80 12.18
C ASP A 179 5.62 2.35 12.54
#